data_d62a106a4bb96000e75954c22c710845
#
_entry.id   d62a106a4bb96000e75954c22c710845
#
_cell.length_a   1.000
_cell.length_b   1.000
_cell.length_c   1.000
_cell.angle_alpha   90.00
_cell.angle_beta   90.00
_cell.angle_gamma   90.00
#
_symmetry.space_group_name_H-M   'P 1'
#
loop_
_entity.id
_entity.type
_entity.pdbx_description
1 polymer ?
#
loop_
_entity_poly.entity_id
_entity_poly.type
_entity_poly.pdbx_seq_one_letter_code
_entity_poly.pdbx_strand_id
1 'polypeptide(L)'
;MNNHFKCIGIVGHPRHPTALTTHEMLYRWLCDQGYEVIVEQQIAHELQLKNVPTGTLAKIGQQADLAVVVGGDGNMLGAARTLARYDINVIGINRGNLGFLTDLDPDNALQQLSDVLEGRYISEKRFLLEAQVCQQERQKRISTAINEVVLHPGKVAHMIEFEVYIDETFAFSQRSDGLIISTPTGSTAYSLSAGGPILTPSLDAITLVPMFPHTLSARPLVINSSSTIRLRFSHRRSDLEISCDSQIALPIQEGEDVLIRRCDYHLNLIHPKDYSYFNTLSTKLGWSKKLF
;
A
#
# COMPACT_ATOMS: atom_id res chain seq x y z
N MET A 1 -10.88 -18.83 -26.90
CA MET A 1 -10.19 -17.66 -26.34
C MET A 1 -9.39 -18.14 -25.14
N ASN A 2 -8.07 -17.93 -25.11
CA ASN A 2 -7.29 -18.25 -23.91
C ASN A 2 -7.66 -17.18 -22.85
N ASN A 3 -8.58 -17.50 -21.94
CA ASN A 3 -8.83 -16.62 -20.81
C ASN A 3 -7.57 -16.58 -19.94
N HIS A 4 -6.94 -15.43 -19.84
CA HIS A 4 -5.77 -15.22 -18.98
C HIS A 4 -6.11 -15.42 -17.50
N PHE A 5 -7.36 -15.18 -17.14
CA PHE A 5 -7.91 -15.33 -15.79
C PHE A 5 -9.10 -16.28 -15.83
N LYS A 6 -9.25 -17.13 -14.81
CA LYS A 6 -10.38 -18.07 -14.65
C LYS A 6 -11.15 -17.79 -13.39
N CYS A 7 -10.45 -17.55 -12.30
CA CYS A 7 -11.02 -17.30 -10.98
C CYS A 7 -10.74 -15.87 -10.54
N ILE A 8 -11.79 -15.12 -10.22
CA ILE A 8 -11.71 -13.70 -9.84
C ILE A 8 -12.13 -13.54 -8.38
N GLY A 9 -11.26 -12.90 -7.59
CA GLY A 9 -11.56 -12.49 -6.22
C GLY A 9 -12.21 -11.10 -6.19
N ILE A 10 -13.33 -10.94 -5.51
CA ILE A 10 -13.94 -9.63 -5.23
C ILE A 10 -13.63 -9.25 -3.79
N VAL A 11 -12.98 -8.10 -3.62
CA VAL A 11 -12.41 -7.63 -2.36
C VAL A 11 -12.77 -6.16 -2.13
N GLY A 12 -12.86 -5.74 -0.89
CA GLY A 12 -12.99 -4.34 -0.48
C GLY A 12 -13.85 -4.17 0.75
N HIS A 13 -13.82 -2.99 1.33
CA HIS A 13 -14.66 -2.66 2.49
C HIS A 13 -15.80 -1.73 2.03
N PRO A 14 -17.05 -2.17 2.11
CA PRO A 14 -18.19 -1.35 1.73
C PRO A 14 -18.51 -0.33 2.84
N ARG A 15 -17.70 0.71 2.92
CA ARG A 15 -17.94 1.85 3.84
C ARG A 15 -19.13 2.72 3.43
N HIS A 16 -19.64 2.55 2.20
CA HIS A 16 -20.75 3.31 1.62
C HIS A 16 -21.73 2.40 0.89
N PRO A 17 -23.04 2.70 0.92
CA PRO A 17 -24.05 1.93 0.16
C PRO A 17 -23.74 1.81 -1.33
N THR A 18 -23.15 2.84 -1.93
CA THR A 18 -22.74 2.83 -3.35
C THR A 18 -21.62 1.81 -3.65
N ALA A 19 -20.78 1.47 -2.69
CA ALA A 19 -19.76 0.45 -2.86
C ALA A 19 -20.42 -0.96 -2.91
N LEU A 20 -21.43 -1.23 -2.08
CA LEU A 20 -22.21 -2.47 -2.13
C LEU A 20 -22.84 -2.69 -3.50
N THR A 21 -23.44 -1.66 -4.09
CA THR A 21 -24.03 -1.73 -5.43
C THR A 21 -22.97 -2.13 -6.47
N THR A 22 -21.75 -1.62 -6.36
CA THR A 22 -20.67 -1.98 -7.28
C THR A 22 -20.22 -3.42 -7.10
N HIS A 23 -20.10 -3.90 -5.86
CA HIS A 23 -19.74 -5.29 -5.61
C HIS A 23 -20.80 -6.24 -6.17
N GLU A 24 -22.09 -5.93 -5.98
CA GLU A 24 -23.20 -6.73 -6.51
C GLU A 24 -23.22 -6.75 -8.04
N MET A 25 -23.06 -5.58 -8.67
CA MET A 25 -23.00 -5.44 -10.12
C MET A 25 -21.80 -6.22 -10.69
N LEU A 26 -20.63 -6.08 -10.08
CA LEU A 26 -19.42 -6.79 -10.49
C LEU A 26 -19.59 -8.31 -10.35
N TYR A 27 -20.12 -8.77 -9.22
CA TYR A 27 -20.36 -10.19 -8.98
C TYR A 27 -21.27 -10.80 -10.04
N ARG A 28 -22.44 -10.19 -10.28
CA ARG A 28 -23.41 -10.67 -11.29
C ARG A 28 -22.77 -10.68 -12.68
N TRP A 29 -22.13 -9.59 -13.07
CA TRP A 29 -21.52 -9.49 -14.39
C TRP A 29 -20.42 -10.55 -14.61
N LEU A 30 -19.54 -10.78 -13.64
CA LEU A 30 -18.51 -11.82 -13.76
C LEU A 30 -19.11 -13.23 -13.88
N CYS A 31 -20.14 -13.54 -13.12
CA CYS A 31 -20.86 -14.81 -13.22
C CYS A 31 -21.53 -14.98 -14.60
N ASP A 32 -22.16 -13.92 -15.13
CA ASP A 32 -22.81 -13.94 -16.45
C ASP A 32 -21.75 -14.12 -17.58
N GLN A 33 -20.52 -13.65 -17.39
CA GLN A 33 -19.41 -13.90 -18.31
C GLN A 33 -18.75 -15.28 -18.14
N GLY A 34 -19.20 -16.08 -17.17
CA GLY A 34 -18.73 -17.46 -16.96
C GLY A 34 -17.45 -17.58 -16.14
N TYR A 35 -17.05 -16.55 -15.39
CA TYR A 35 -15.90 -16.62 -14.48
C TYR A 35 -16.26 -17.33 -13.17
N GLU A 36 -15.31 -18.06 -12.60
CA GLU A 36 -15.38 -18.46 -11.20
C GLU A 36 -15.14 -17.23 -10.31
N VAL A 37 -15.99 -17.03 -9.30
CA VAL A 37 -15.91 -15.85 -8.44
C VAL A 37 -15.83 -16.25 -6.97
N ILE A 38 -14.84 -15.72 -6.27
CA ILE A 38 -14.72 -15.83 -4.81
C ILE A 38 -14.92 -14.43 -4.22
N VAL A 39 -15.94 -14.29 -3.36
CA VAL A 39 -16.24 -13.01 -2.71
C VAL A 39 -15.64 -12.99 -1.30
N GLU A 40 -15.03 -11.89 -0.91
CA GLU A 40 -14.57 -11.71 0.46
C GLU A 40 -15.72 -11.90 1.45
N GLN A 41 -15.48 -12.62 2.54
CA GLN A 41 -16.52 -13.04 3.49
C GLN A 41 -17.37 -11.88 4.01
N GLN A 42 -16.75 -10.76 4.32
CA GLN A 42 -17.45 -9.59 4.84
C GLN A 42 -18.40 -9.01 3.79
N ILE A 43 -17.96 -8.89 2.54
CA ILE A 43 -18.79 -8.40 1.42
C ILE A 43 -19.97 -9.33 1.18
N ALA A 44 -19.73 -10.64 1.14
CA ALA A 44 -20.77 -11.63 0.93
C ALA A 44 -21.85 -11.57 2.04
N HIS A 45 -21.42 -11.34 3.28
CA HIS A 45 -22.33 -11.16 4.42
C HIS A 45 -23.19 -9.89 4.27
N GLU A 46 -22.56 -8.76 3.93
CA GLU A 46 -23.26 -7.48 3.79
C GLU A 46 -24.22 -7.45 2.59
N LEU A 47 -23.86 -8.12 1.49
CA LEU A 47 -24.73 -8.30 0.32
C LEU A 47 -25.76 -9.40 0.50
N GLN A 48 -25.76 -10.11 1.62
CA GLN A 48 -26.63 -11.25 1.90
C GLN A 48 -26.60 -12.31 0.78
N LEU A 49 -25.46 -12.50 0.13
CA LEU A 49 -25.28 -13.46 -0.94
C LEU A 49 -25.39 -14.89 -0.39
N LYS A 50 -26.31 -15.68 -0.95
CA LYS A 50 -26.48 -17.08 -0.57
C LYS A 50 -25.85 -17.99 -1.62
N ASN A 51 -25.20 -19.06 -1.16
CA ASN A 51 -24.60 -20.08 -2.01
C ASN A 51 -23.50 -19.57 -2.95
N VAL A 52 -22.74 -18.55 -2.50
CA VAL A 52 -21.62 -17.97 -3.23
C VAL A 52 -20.30 -18.47 -2.62
N PRO A 53 -19.30 -18.85 -3.41
CA PRO A 53 -17.96 -19.13 -2.89
C PRO A 53 -17.41 -17.89 -2.15
N THR A 54 -17.08 -18.07 -0.87
CA THR A 54 -16.54 -16.99 -0.04
C THR A 54 -15.20 -17.36 0.53
N GLY A 55 -14.38 -16.36 0.83
CA GLY A 55 -13.07 -16.55 1.40
C GLY A 55 -12.52 -15.35 2.15
N THR A 56 -11.51 -15.61 2.97
CA THR A 56 -10.63 -14.57 3.49
C THR A 56 -9.73 -14.04 2.37
N LEU A 57 -9.07 -12.89 2.57
CA LEU A 57 -8.05 -12.38 1.64
C LEU A 57 -6.97 -13.43 1.33
N ALA A 58 -6.55 -14.20 2.34
CA ALA A 58 -5.57 -15.27 2.16
C ALA A 58 -6.09 -16.38 1.22
N LYS A 59 -7.35 -16.80 1.37
CA LYS A 59 -7.96 -17.79 0.49
C LYS A 59 -8.10 -17.27 -0.95
N ILE A 60 -8.50 -16.01 -1.10
CA ILE A 60 -8.58 -15.36 -2.42
C ILE A 60 -7.20 -15.32 -3.06
N GLY A 61 -6.16 -14.90 -2.32
CA GLY A 61 -4.79 -14.87 -2.82
C GLY A 61 -4.28 -16.24 -3.27
N GLN A 62 -4.70 -17.32 -2.61
CA GLN A 62 -4.30 -18.69 -2.97
C GLN A 62 -5.04 -19.29 -4.16
N GLN A 63 -6.28 -18.87 -4.42
CA GLN A 63 -7.17 -19.55 -5.35
C GLN A 63 -7.56 -18.71 -6.57
N ALA A 64 -7.51 -17.38 -6.47
CA ALA A 64 -7.88 -16.51 -7.57
C ALA A 64 -6.67 -16.12 -8.42
N ASP A 65 -6.90 -15.86 -9.70
CA ASP A 65 -5.89 -15.37 -10.65
C ASP A 65 -5.78 -13.85 -10.65
N LEU A 66 -6.88 -13.19 -10.30
CA LEU A 66 -7.02 -11.73 -10.22
C LEU A 66 -7.88 -11.35 -9.02
N ALA A 67 -7.44 -10.38 -8.25
CA ALA A 67 -8.25 -9.73 -7.23
C ALA A 67 -8.70 -8.34 -7.70
N VAL A 68 -10.01 -8.11 -7.71
CA VAL A 68 -10.62 -6.81 -7.99
C VAL A 68 -11.00 -6.16 -6.68
N VAL A 69 -10.30 -5.08 -6.33
CA VAL A 69 -10.51 -4.33 -5.08
C VAL A 69 -11.43 -3.15 -5.36
N VAL A 70 -12.61 -3.14 -4.74
CA VAL A 70 -13.58 -2.04 -4.88
C VAL A 70 -13.42 -1.05 -3.73
N GLY A 71 -13.08 0.20 -4.03
CA GLY A 71 -12.89 1.25 -3.05
C GLY A 71 -11.82 2.27 -3.45
N GLY A 72 -11.36 3.06 -2.50
CA GLY A 72 -10.22 3.97 -2.69
C GLY A 72 -8.88 3.34 -2.32
N ASP A 73 -7.80 4.13 -2.41
CA ASP A 73 -6.43 3.69 -2.11
C ASP A 73 -6.30 3.03 -0.72
N GLY A 74 -7.02 3.51 0.30
CA GLY A 74 -6.99 2.91 1.63
C GLY A 74 -7.50 1.46 1.67
N ASN A 75 -8.54 1.11 0.89
CA ASN A 75 -9.01 -0.28 0.74
C ASN A 75 -7.98 -1.11 -0.01
N MET A 76 -7.40 -0.54 -1.07
CA MET A 76 -6.34 -1.17 -1.83
C MET A 76 -5.14 -1.52 -0.94
N LEU A 77 -4.65 -0.58 -0.12
CA LEU A 77 -3.53 -0.82 0.81
C LEU A 77 -3.82 -1.98 1.76
N GLY A 78 -5.03 -2.02 2.36
CA GLY A 78 -5.43 -3.09 3.28
C GLY A 78 -5.45 -4.47 2.63
N ALA A 79 -6.03 -4.58 1.45
CA ALA A 79 -6.11 -5.83 0.69
C ALA A 79 -4.74 -6.25 0.15
N ALA A 80 -4.02 -5.33 -0.47
CA ALA A 80 -2.79 -5.59 -1.19
C ALA A 80 -1.65 -6.08 -0.29
N ARG A 81 -1.54 -5.62 0.97
CA ARG A 81 -0.55 -6.15 1.93
C ARG A 81 -0.70 -7.67 2.16
N THR A 82 -1.93 -8.18 2.14
CA THR A 82 -2.17 -9.63 2.26
C THR A 82 -1.97 -10.33 0.92
N LEU A 83 -2.54 -9.78 -0.16
CA LEU A 83 -2.55 -10.40 -1.49
C LEU A 83 -1.16 -10.48 -2.12
N ALA A 84 -0.28 -9.50 -1.87
CA ALA A 84 1.09 -9.49 -2.38
C ALA A 84 1.91 -10.75 -2.02
N ARG A 85 1.57 -11.42 -0.92
CA ARG A 85 2.24 -12.66 -0.48
C ARG A 85 1.94 -13.87 -1.37
N TYR A 86 0.94 -13.78 -2.23
CA TYR A 86 0.45 -14.89 -3.06
C TYR A 86 0.75 -14.71 -4.54
N ASP A 87 1.51 -13.68 -4.91
CA ASP A 87 1.87 -13.34 -6.30
C ASP A 87 0.67 -13.18 -7.24
N ILE A 88 -0.50 -12.88 -6.68
CA ILE A 88 -1.75 -12.64 -7.43
C ILE A 88 -1.75 -11.25 -8.07
N ASN A 89 -2.35 -11.14 -9.26
CA ASN A 89 -2.62 -9.83 -9.87
C ASN A 89 -3.73 -9.09 -9.14
N VAL A 90 -3.57 -7.78 -8.96
CA VAL A 90 -4.54 -6.93 -8.27
C VAL A 90 -4.88 -5.71 -9.14
N ILE A 91 -6.16 -5.38 -9.22
CA ILE A 91 -6.66 -4.17 -9.89
C ILE A 91 -7.70 -3.48 -8.99
N GLY A 92 -7.79 -2.16 -9.06
CA GLY A 92 -8.72 -1.39 -8.23
C GLY A 92 -9.81 -0.68 -9.02
N ILE A 93 -11.06 -0.81 -8.58
CA ILE A 93 -12.19 0.02 -9.01
C ILE A 93 -12.30 1.18 -8.02
N ASN A 94 -12.10 2.39 -8.49
CA ASN A 94 -12.18 3.57 -7.65
C ASN A 94 -13.64 3.84 -7.22
N ARG A 95 -13.85 4.08 -5.93
CA ARG A 95 -15.12 4.53 -5.36
C ARG A 95 -14.88 5.73 -4.44
N GLY A 96 -14.51 6.83 -5.05
CA GLY A 96 -14.20 8.08 -4.36
C GLY A 96 -13.42 9.04 -5.24
N ASN A 97 -12.52 9.80 -4.62
CA ASN A 97 -11.59 10.64 -5.37
C ASN A 97 -10.56 9.76 -6.09
N LEU A 98 -10.16 10.17 -7.29
CA LEU A 98 -9.12 9.49 -8.09
C LEU A 98 -7.95 9.06 -7.21
N GLY A 99 -7.63 7.75 -7.22
CA GLY A 99 -6.53 7.15 -6.47
C GLY A 99 -5.21 7.12 -7.25
N PHE A 100 -4.14 6.68 -6.59
CA PHE A 100 -2.89 6.29 -7.24
C PHE A 100 -2.78 4.77 -7.43
N LEU A 101 -3.65 4.02 -6.76
CA LEU A 101 -3.67 2.56 -6.77
C LEU A 101 -4.97 1.98 -7.32
N THR A 102 -5.99 2.80 -7.55
CA THR A 102 -7.32 2.39 -8.03
C THR A 102 -7.67 3.18 -9.28
N ASP A 103 -7.59 2.53 -10.45
CA ASP A 103 -7.60 3.20 -11.75
C ASP A 103 -8.88 3.03 -12.54
N LEU A 104 -9.65 1.95 -12.26
CA LEU A 104 -10.88 1.74 -13.01
C LEU A 104 -11.92 2.78 -12.60
N ASP A 105 -12.39 3.52 -13.60
CA ASP A 105 -13.47 4.50 -13.44
C ASP A 105 -14.78 3.74 -13.10
N PRO A 106 -15.48 4.12 -12.02
CA PRO A 106 -16.74 3.46 -11.63
C PRO A 106 -17.78 3.39 -12.75
N ASP A 107 -17.86 4.40 -13.58
CA ASP A 107 -18.87 4.50 -14.65
C ASP A 107 -18.51 3.62 -15.85
N ASN A 108 -17.23 3.32 -16.05
CA ASN A 108 -16.72 2.51 -17.15
C ASN A 108 -16.04 1.21 -16.67
N ALA A 109 -16.12 0.89 -15.39
CA ALA A 109 -15.36 -0.20 -14.76
C ALA A 109 -15.56 -1.55 -15.44
N LEU A 110 -16.77 -1.92 -15.82
CA LEU A 110 -17.05 -3.21 -16.46
C LEU A 110 -16.42 -3.31 -17.84
N GLN A 111 -16.46 -2.23 -18.64
CA GLN A 111 -15.83 -2.22 -19.95
C GLN A 111 -14.31 -2.32 -19.85
N GLN A 112 -13.71 -1.52 -18.97
CA GLN A 112 -12.27 -1.54 -18.71
C GLN A 112 -11.83 -2.90 -18.14
N LEU A 113 -12.61 -3.50 -17.24
CA LEU A 113 -12.33 -4.81 -16.70
C LEU A 113 -12.46 -5.90 -17.77
N SER A 114 -13.42 -5.80 -18.70
CA SER A 114 -13.52 -6.71 -19.85
C SER A 114 -12.24 -6.68 -20.68
N ASP A 115 -11.70 -5.49 -20.96
CA ASP A 115 -10.45 -5.33 -21.68
C ASP A 115 -9.27 -5.99 -20.96
N VAL A 116 -9.20 -5.81 -19.64
CA VAL A 116 -8.19 -6.45 -18.79
C VAL A 116 -8.30 -7.98 -18.83
N LEU A 117 -9.52 -8.52 -18.69
CA LEU A 117 -9.76 -9.97 -18.71
C LEU A 117 -9.44 -10.61 -20.06
N GLU A 118 -9.50 -9.85 -21.16
CA GLU A 118 -9.05 -10.24 -22.48
C GLU A 118 -7.53 -10.08 -22.70
N GLY A 119 -6.79 -9.66 -21.67
CA GLY A 119 -5.32 -9.52 -21.72
C GLY A 119 -4.83 -8.14 -22.17
N ARG A 120 -5.70 -7.13 -22.26
CA ARG A 120 -5.34 -5.76 -22.62
C ARG A 120 -5.07 -4.92 -21.35
N TYR A 121 -3.94 -5.16 -20.71
CA TYR A 121 -3.51 -4.45 -19.49
C TYR A 121 -2.00 -4.20 -19.47
N ILE A 122 -1.58 -3.34 -18.54
CA ILE A 122 -0.18 -3.11 -18.16
C ILE A 122 0.01 -3.69 -16.76
N SER A 123 1.13 -4.38 -16.53
CA SER A 123 1.50 -4.92 -15.23
C SER A 123 2.67 -4.15 -14.64
N GLU A 124 2.56 -3.76 -13.39
CA GLU A 124 3.62 -3.13 -12.61
C GLU A 124 3.88 -3.89 -11.31
N LYS A 125 5.15 -4.02 -10.94
CA LYS A 125 5.57 -4.59 -9.67
C LYS A 125 5.87 -3.47 -8.67
N ARG A 126 5.19 -3.48 -7.54
CA ARG A 126 5.40 -2.54 -6.45
C ARG A 126 6.01 -3.28 -5.26
N PHE A 127 7.21 -2.90 -4.84
CA PHE A 127 7.78 -3.51 -3.64
C PHE A 127 7.13 -2.96 -2.37
N LEU A 128 7.19 -3.75 -1.31
CA LEU A 128 6.73 -3.38 0.02
C LEU A 128 7.93 -3.21 0.94
N LEU A 129 7.77 -2.42 1.99
CA LEU A 129 8.67 -2.41 3.13
C LEU A 129 8.18 -3.38 4.20
N GLU A 130 9.12 -4.07 4.82
CA GLU A 130 8.91 -4.88 6.01
C GLU A 130 9.51 -4.14 7.21
N ALA A 131 8.72 -3.91 8.24
CA ALA A 131 9.16 -3.36 9.51
C ALA A 131 9.13 -4.45 10.59
N GLN A 132 10.26 -4.65 11.25
CA GLN A 132 10.44 -5.61 12.33
C GLN A 132 10.84 -4.87 13.61
N VAL A 133 10.08 -5.06 14.68
CA VAL A 133 10.51 -4.66 16.03
C VAL A 133 11.30 -5.81 16.64
N CYS A 134 12.54 -5.55 17.02
CA CYS A 134 13.50 -6.55 17.46
C CYS A 134 14.04 -6.24 18.86
N GLN A 135 14.34 -7.27 19.64
CA GLN A 135 15.08 -7.17 20.90
C GLN A 135 16.24 -8.15 20.87
N GLN A 136 17.47 -7.66 21.02
CA GLN A 136 18.68 -8.49 20.92
C GLN A 136 18.65 -9.40 19.67
N GLU A 137 18.34 -8.79 18.51
CA GLU A 137 18.22 -9.44 17.20
C GLU A 137 17.09 -10.49 17.09
N ARG A 138 16.28 -10.68 18.12
CA ARG A 138 15.09 -11.55 18.06
C ARG A 138 13.89 -10.73 17.62
N GLN A 139 13.29 -11.12 16.51
CA GLN A 139 12.05 -10.52 16.03
C GLN A 139 10.92 -10.72 17.05
N LYS A 140 10.22 -9.65 17.40
CA LYS A 140 9.07 -9.66 18.32
C LYS A 140 7.76 -9.38 17.58
N ARG A 141 7.75 -8.39 16.72
CA ARG A 141 6.60 -7.95 15.94
C ARG A 141 7.04 -7.63 14.53
N ILE A 142 6.16 -7.87 13.56
CA ILE A 142 6.43 -7.64 12.15
C ILE A 142 5.17 -7.14 11.45
N SER A 143 5.33 -6.22 10.54
CA SER A 143 4.31 -5.80 9.59
C SER A 143 4.93 -5.33 8.28
N THR A 144 4.09 -5.10 7.28
CA THR A 144 4.52 -4.61 5.97
C THR A 144 3.73 -3.37 5.56
N ALA A 145 4.34 -2.55 4.70
CA ALA A 145 3.75 -1.34 4.16
C ALA A 145 3.98 -1.26 2.65
N ILE A 146 2.97 -0.79 1.92
CA ILE A 146 3.06 -0.50 0.49
C ILE A 146 3.52 0.94 0.29
N ASN A 147 2.97 1.87 1.08
CA ASN A 147 3.35 3.27 1.02
C ASN A 147 4.54 3.58 1.94
N GLU A 148 4.33 3.51 3.25
CA GLU A 148 5.34 3.96 4.20
C GLU A 148 5.27 3.25 5.56
N VAL A 149 6.44 3.21 6.19
CA VAL A 149 6.64 2.90 7.60
C VAL A 149 6.94 4.21 8.32
N VAL A 150 6.18 4.54 9.36
CA VAL A 150 6.33 5.80 10.11
C VAL A 150 6.69 5.52 11.56
N LEU A 151 7.82 6.07 12.00
CA LEU A 151 8.16 6.19 13.42
C LEU A 151 7.50 7.45 13.98
N HIS A 152 6.74 7.31 15.06
CA HIS A 152 6.09 8.44 15.73
C HIS A 152 5.85 8.16 17.23
N PRO A 153 5.60 9.20 18.07
CA PRO A 153 5.14 9.01 19.44
C PRO A 153 3.74 8.41 19.45
N GLY A 154 3.48 7.44 20.35
CA GLY A 154 2.22 6.70 20.36
C GLY A 154 1.01 7.52 20.82
N LYS A 155 1.10 8.24 21.94
CA LYS A 155 -0.07 8.85 22.58
C LYS A 155 -0.06 10.37 22.65
N VAL A 156 1.09 11.00 22.79
CA VAL A 156 1.22 12.44 22.97
C VAL A 156 2.27 12.96 22.01
N ALA A 157 1.93 13.98 21.24
CA ALA A 157 2.87 14.63 20.34
C ALA A 157 4.01 15.26 21.15
N HIS A 158 5.20 14.71 21.02
CA HIS A 158 6.45 15.24 21.56
C HIS A 158 7.61 14.82 20.65
N MET A 159 8.66 15.60 20.67
CA MET A 159 9.86 15.26 19.92
C MET A 159 10.51 13.99 20.46
N ILE A 160 10.89 13.12 19.55
CA ILE A 160 11.59 11.88 19.82
C ILE A 160 13.06 11.97 19.38
N GLU A 161 13.93 11.23 20.03
CA GLU A 161 15.35 11.12 19.68
C GLU A 161 15.64 9.69 19.22
N PHE A 162 16.25 9.56 18.07
CA PHE A 162 16.61 8.28 17.47
C PHE A 162 17.85 8.38 16.63
N GLU A 163 18.50 7.26 16.45
CA GLU A 163 19.64 7.08 15.56
C GLU A 163 19.22 6.24 14.36
N VAL A 164 19.73 6.60 13.20
CA VAL A 164 19.51 5.87 11.94
C VAL A 164 20.83 5.26 11.49
N TYR A 165 20.76 3.95 11.24
CA TYR A 165 21.83 3.18 10.63
C TYR A 165 21.34 2.67 9.27
N ILE A 166 22.20 2.78 8.26
CA ILE A 166 21.94 2.25 6.91
C ILE A 166 23.03 1.23 6.62
N ASP A 167 22.62 -0.01 6.34
CA ASP A 167 23.52 -1.14 6.14
C ASP A 167 24.53 -1.27 7.30
N GLU A 168 24.02 -1.20 8.53
CA GLU A 168 24.75 -1.22 9.81
C GLU A 168 25.73 -0.05 10.01
N THR A 169 25.82 0.89 9.08
CA THR A 169 26.65 2.09 9.20
C THR A 169 25.82 3.23 9.79
N PHE A 170 26.34 3.88 10.84
CA PHE A 170 25.70 5.07 11.42
C PHE A 170 25.58 6.17 10.36
N ALA A 171 24.35 6.60 10.10
CA ALA A 171 24.05 7.65 9.14
C ALA A 171 23.85 9.01 9.84
N PHE A 172 22.96 9.08 10.81
CA PHE A 172 22.68 10.31 11.56
C PHE A 172 21.88 10.01 12.84
N SER A 173 21.94 10.96 13.79
CA SER A 173 20.98 11.06 14.89
C SER A 173 20.03 12.22 14.63
N GLN A 174 18.78 12.07 15.04
CA GLN A 174 17.74 13.04 14.77
C GLN A 174 16.88 13.27 16.00
N ARG A 175 16.48 14.53 16.19
CA ARG A 175 15.42 14.93 17.11
C ARG A 175 14.31 15.59 16.30
N SER A 176 13.13 14.95 16.28
CA SER A 176 11.99 15.36 15.44
C SER A 176 10.69 14.78 15.98
N ASP A 177 9.56 15.12 15.38
CA ASP A 177 8.26 14.53 15.71
C ASP A 177 8.13 13.09 15.19
N GLY A 178 9.00 12.68 14.25
CA GLY A 178 9.02 11.34 13.69
C GLY A 178 9.88 11.22 12.45
N LEU A 179 9.83 10.03 11.85
CA LEU A 179 10.51 9.71 10.59
C LEU A 179 9.60 8.87 9.70
N ILE A 180 9.42 9.30 8.46
CA ILE A 180 8.72 8.54 7.43
C ILE A 180 9.76 7.82 6.57
N ILE A 181 9.63 6.50 6.44
CA ILE A 181 10.40 5.68 5.52
C ILE A 181 9.43 5.21 4.43
N SER A 182 9.60 5.73 3.22
CA SER A 182 8.61 5.60 2.15
C SER A 182 9.16 4.84 0.95
N THR A 183 8.30 4.01 0.34
CA THR A 183 8.50 3.45 -0.99
C THR A 183 8.26 4.52 -2.06
N PRO A 184 8.60 4.30 -3.34
CA PRO A 184 8.17 5.17 -4.43
C PRO A 184 6.64 5.29 -4.54
N THR A 185 5.90 4.22 -4.26
CA THR A 185 4.43 4.26 -4.20
C THR A 185 3.94 5.24 -3.15
N GLY A 186 4.51 5.21 -1.95
CA GLY A 186 4.17 6.10 -0.85
C GLY A 186 4.69 7.53 -0.99
N SER A 187 5.58 7.80 -1.97
CA SER A 187 6.13 9.15 -2.19
C SER A 187 5.06 10.19 -2.52
N THR A 188 3.88 9.76 -2.95
CA THR A 188 2.71 10.61 -3.20
C THR A 188 1.68 10.60 -2.06
N ALA A 189 1.96 9.89 -0.95
CA ALA A 189 1.12 9.78 0.24
C ALA A 189 1.63 10.68 1.38
N TYR A 190 1.81 10.14 2.58
CA TYR A 190 2.21 10.92 3.75
C TYR A 190 3.61 11.54 3.62
N SER A 191 4.52 10.86 2.92
CA SER A 191 5.84 11.38 2.56
C SER A 191 5.77 12.71 1.82
N LEU A 192 4.84 12.86 0.86
CA LEU A 192 4.63 14.12 0.13
C LEU A 192 4.20 15.24 1.06
N SER A 193 3.25 14.98 1.97
CA SER A 193 2.78 15.96 2.96
C SER A 193 3.88 16.44 3.89
N ALA A 194 4.87 15.59 4.19
CA ALA A 194 6.03 15.92 4.99
C ALA A 194 7.18 16.56 4.20
N GLY A 195 6.99 16.87 2.92
CA GLY A 195 8.00 17.52 2.06
C GLY A 195 8.99 16.56 1.42
N GLY A 196 8.67 15.28 1.35
CA GLY A 196 9.45 14.28 0.62
C GLY A 196 9.36 14.46 -0.91
N PRO A 197 10.36 13.99 -1.68
CA PRO A 197 10.34 14.03 -3.12
C PRO A 197 9.33 13.03 -3.70
N ILE A 198 8.74 13.35 -4.85
CA ILE A 198 7.97 12.40 -5.62
C ILE A 198 8.92 11.48 -6.37
N LEU A 199 8.78 10.18 -6.16
CA LEU A 199 9.52 9.15 -6.88
C LEU A 199 8.58 8.42 -7.84
N THR A 200 9.04 8.18 -9.06
CA THR A 200 8.28 7.32 -9.98
C THR A 200 8.27 5.89 -9.48
N PRO A 201 7.17 5.16 -9.64
CA PRO A 201 7.02 3.82 -9.07
C PRO A 201 8.07 2.78 -9.48
N SER A 202 8.70 2.99 -10.64
CA SER A 202 9.75 2.11 -11.18
C SER A 202 11.13 2.29 -10.55
N LEU A 203 11.32 3.28 -9.67
CA LEU A 203 12.61 3.52 -9.03
C LEU A 203 12.88 2.51 -7.92
N ASP A 204 14.10 1.97 -7.90
CA ASP A 204 14.60 1.14 -6.79
C ASP A 204 15.18 2.03 -5.69
N ALA A 205 14.32 2.79 -5.00
CA ALA A 205 14.70 3.76 -3.99
C ALA A 205 13.77 3.74 -2.77
N ILE A 206 14.30 4.13 -1.61
CA ILE A 206 13.56 4.37 -0.37
C ILE A 206 13.86 5.81 0.06
N THR A 207 12.85 6.53 0.51
CA THR A 207 13.00 7.89 1.00
C THR A 207 12.83 7.93 2.52
N LEU A 208 13.77 8.57 3.22
CA LEU A 208 13.70 8.89 4.64
C LEU A 208 13.33 10.37 4.78
N VAL A 209 12.17 10.67 5.34
CA VAL A 209 11.64 12.05 5.47
C VAL A 209 11.44 12.37 6.95
N PRO A 210 12.30 13.21 7.56
CA PRO A 210 12.11 13.67 8.93
C PRO A 210 10.84 14.52 9.07
N MET A 211 10.09 14.29 10.14
CA MET A 211 8.88 15.06 10.45
C MET A 211 9.23 16.18 11.44
N PHE A 212 9.08 17.43 11.04
CA PHE A 212 9.35 18.61 11.87
C PHE A 212 10.69 18.52 12.64
N PRO A 213 11.82 18.36 11.93
CA PRO A 213 13.14 18.20 12.57
C PRO A 213 13.54 19.47 13.31
N HIS A 214 14.20 19.30 14.46
CA HIS A 214 14.70 20.42 15.25
C HIS A 214 15.94 21.08 14.64
N THR A 215 16.57 20.45 13.67
CA THR A 215 17.77 20.96 12.97
C THR A 215 17.39 21.56 11.61
N LEU A 216 17.88 22.76 11.33
CA LEU A 216 17.65 23.45 10.05
C LEU A 216 18.30 22.76 8.84
N SER A 217 19.28 21.90 9.06
CA SER A 217 20.02 21.19 8.01
C SER A 217 19.36 19.85 7.60
N ALA A 218 18.37 19.35 8.36
CA ALA A 218 17.69 18.12 8.02
C ALA A 218 16.97 18.22 6.67
N ARG A 219 17.16 17.23 5.83
CA ARG A 219 16.54 17.11 4.51
C ARG A 219 16.12 15.67 4.28
N PRO A 220 15.09 15.42 3.44
CA PRO A 220 14.79 14.07 2.96
C PRO A 220 16.03 13.43 2.33
N LEU A 221 16.29 12.18 2.68
CA LEU A 221 17.38 11.38 2.14
C LEU A 221 16.79 10.25 1.29
N VAL A 222 17.33 10.05 0.09
CA VAL A 222 16.97 8.94 -0.80
C VAL A 222 18.12 7.95 -0.81
N ILE A 223 17.80 6.66 -0.59
CA ILE A 223 18.75 5.56 -0.58
C ILE A 223 18.30 4.44 -1.53
N ASN A 224 19.17 3.48 -1.79
CA ASN A 224 18.82 2.31 -2.59
C ASN A 224 17.78 1.44 -1.86
N SER A 225 16.84 0.85 -2.60
CA SER A 225 15.80 0.00 -2.01
C SER A 225 16.31 -1.33 -1.43
N SER A 226 17.53 -1.74 -1.78
CA SER A 226 18.19 -2.92 -1.21
C SER A 226 18.81 -2.67 0.16
N SER A 227 18.91 -1.39 0.58
CA SER A 227 19.48 -1.04 1.89
C SER A 227 18.57 -1.45 3.04
N THR A 228 19.20 -1.82 4.15
CA THR A 228 18.55 -2.10 5.42
C THR A 228 18.66 -0.88 6.33
N ILE A 229 17.54 -0.47 6.92
CA ILE A 229 17.49 0.67 7.83
C ILE A 229 17.24 0.13 9.25
N ARG A 230 18.12 0.51 10.19
CA ARG A 230 17.93 0.22 11.60
C ARG A 230 17.70 1.53 12.35
N LEU A 231 16.64 1.55 13.16
CA LEU A 231 16.36 2.66 14.09
C LEU A 231 16.68 2.20 15.50
N ARG A 232 17.51 2.99 16.21
CA ARG A 232 17.86 2.80 17.61
C ARG A 232 17.35 3.98 18.44
N PHE A 233 16.98 3.70 19.66
CA PHE A 233 16.39 4.69 20.55
C PHE A 233 17.21 4.82 21.81
N SER A 234 17.35 6.07 22.32
CA SER A 234 17.93 6.30 23.64
C SER A 234 16.98 5.77 24.73
N HIS A 235 17.52 5.27 25.84
CA HIS A 235 16.80 4.62 26.95
C HIS A 235 15.77 5.51 27.68
N ARG A 236 15.31 6.61 27.11
CA ARG A 236 14.30 7.49 27.70
C ARG A 236 12.90 7.02 27.32
N ARG A 237 12.08 6.85 28.34
CA ARG A 237 10.64 6.50 28.30
C ARG A 237 9.88 7.42 27.33
N SER A 238 9.70 7.02 26.12
CA SER A 238 8.69 7.57 25.23
C SER A 238 7.86 6.41 24.69
N ASP A 239 6.55 6.52 24.74
CA ASP A 239 5.65 5.61 24.04
C ASP A 239 5.90 5.80 22.54
N LEU A 240 6.71 4.94 21.93
CA LEU A 240 7.03 4.98 20.51
C LEU A 240 6.26 3.90 19.77
N GLU A 241 5.89 4.19 18.55
CA GLU A 241 5.22 3.26 17.66
C GLU A 241 5.77 3.35 16.24
N ILE A 242 5.76 2.22 15.55
CA ILE A 242 5.86 2.14 14.10
C ILE A 242 4.45 1.97 13.54
N SER A 243 4.04 2.81 12.62
CA SER A 243 2.83 2.56 11.83
C SER A 243 3.18 2.14 10.40
N CYS A 244 2.44 1.17 9.86
CA CYS A 244 2.55 0.71 8.49
C CYS A 244 1.29 1.12 7.72
N ASP A 245 1.44 1.95 6.67
CA ASP A 245 0.36 2.52 5.85
C ASP A 245 -0.73 3.20 6.68
N SER A 246 -0.40 3.74 7.87
CA SER A 246 -1.36 4.31 8.84
C SER A 246 -2.50 3.35 9.24
N GLN A 247 -2.34 2.04 9.05
CA GLN A 247 -3.38 1.03 9.31
C GLN A 247 -2.99 0.01 10.39
N ILE A 248 -1.71 -0.24 10.57
CA ILE A 248 -1.19 -1.19 11.57
C ILE A 248 -0.17 -0.48 12.42
N ALA A 249 -0.32 -0.56 13.74
CA ALA A 249 0.61 -0.01 14.71
C ALA A 249 1.40 -1.13 15.40
N LEU A 250 2.70 -0.96 15.50
CA LEU A 250 3.63 -1.82 16.22
C LEU A 250 4.25 -0.99 17.36
N PRO A 251 3.84 -1.16 18.61
CA PRO A 251 4.45 -0.45 19.73
C PRO A 251 5.90 -0.89 19.92
N ILE A 252 6.76 0.05 20.33
CA ILE A 252 8.18 -0.18 20.63
C ILE A 252 8.36 -0.11 22.14
N GLN A 253 8.99 -1.14 22.72
CA GLN A 253 9.32 -1.21 24.14
C GLN A 253 10.77 -0.80 24.40
N GLU A 254 11.10 -0.55 25.66
CA GLU A 254 12.47 -0.23 26.07
C GLU A 254 13.46 -1.35 25.68
N GLY A 255 14.57 -0.96 25.08
CA GLY A 255 15.60 -1.89 24.62
C GLY A 255 15.27 -2.63 23.30
N GLU A 256 14.23 -2.20 22.60
CA GLU A 256 13.91 -2.69 21.26
C GLU A 256 14.39 -1.73 20.18
N ASP A 257 14.87 -2.28 19.08
CA ASP A 257 15.23 -1.59 17.84
C ASP A 257 14.19 -1.87 16.76
N VAL A 258 14.18 -1.07 15.71
CA VAL A 258 13.36 -1.33 14.53
C VAL A 258 14.25 -1.58 13.32
N LEU A 259 14.03 -2.67 12.62
CA LEU A 259 14.67 -3.01 11.37
C LEU A 259 13.66 -2.85 10.24
N ILE A 260 14.04 -2.10 9.19
CA ILE A 260 13.17 -1.85 8.03
C ILE A 260 13.96 -2.22 6.78
N ARG A 261 13.34 -3.02 5.91
CA ARG A 261 13.92 -3.46 4.64
C ARG A 261 12.85 -3.70 3.59
N ARG A 262 13.25 -3.84 2.35
CA ARG A 262 12.38 -4.31 1.27
C ARG A 262 11.93 -5.75 1.53
N CYS A 263 10.65 -6.06 1.27
CA CYS A 263 10.14 -7.43 1.29
C CYS A 263 10.72 -8.24 0.12
N ASP A 264 10.78 -9.56 0.30
CA ASP A 264 11.19 -10.51 -0.75
C ASP A 264 10.11 -10.70 -1.84
N TYR A 265 8.88 -10.26 -1.56
CA TYR A 265 7.75 -10.30 -2.47
C TYR A 265 7.26 -8.89 -2.83
N HIS A 266 6.44 -8.80 -3.85
CA HIS A 266 5.93 -7.54 -4.38
C HIS A 266 4.43 -7.65 -4.69
N LEU A 267 3.78 -6.50 -4.80
CA LEU A 267 2.42 -6.40 -5.31
C LEU A 267 2.46 -6.37 -6.84
N ASN A 268 1.74 -7.29 -7.50
CA ASN A 268 1.49 -7.22 -8.93
C ASN A 268 0.25 -6.36 -9.16
N LEU A 269 0.47 -5.08 -9.43
CA LEU A 269 -0.61 -4.15 -9.75
C LEU A 269 -0.81 -4.12 -11.25
N ILE A 270 -2.04 -4.32 -11.70
CA ILE A 270 -2.38 -4.22 -13.11
C ILE A 270 -3.27 -3.02 -13.39
N HIS A 271 -3.10 -2.43 -14.56
CA HIS A 271 -3.75 -1.20 -14.99
C HIS A 271 -4.37 -1.39 -16.38
N PRO A 272 -5.43 -0.66 -16.73
CA PRO A 272 -5.90 -0.58 -18.10
C PRO A 272 -4.77 -0.16 -19.05
N LYS A 273 -4.85 -0.58 -20.31
CA LYS A 273 -3.78 -0.36 -21.29
C LYS A 273 -3.46 1.13 -21.55
N ASP A 274 -4.42 2.00 -21.36
CA ASP A 274 -4.33 3.45 -21.52
C ASP A 274 -3.86 4.19 -20.25
N TYR A 275 -3.54 3.46 -19.18
CA TYR A 275 -3.02 4.03 -17.94
C TYR A 275 -1.75 4.83 -18.15
N SER A 276 -1.66 5.97 -17.49
CA SER A 276 -0.48 6.81 -17.45
C SER A 276 -0.26 7.39 -16.05
N TYR A 277 0.82 6.95 -15.40
CA TYR A 277 1.21 7.48 -14.09
C TYR A 277 1.31 9.02 -14.06
N PHE A 278 1.91 9.62 -15.09
CA PHE A 278 2.07 11.08 -15.14
C PHE A 278 0.75 11.82 -15.36
N ASN A 279 -0.21 11.23 -16.06
CA ASN A 279 -1.56 11.81 -16.17
C ASN A 279 -2.27 11.76 -14.81
N THR A 280 -2.20 10.63 -14.10
CA THR A 280 -2.74 10.49 -12.74
C THR A 280 -2.09 11.49 -11.79
N LEU A 281 -0.76 11.60 -11.81
CA LEU A 281 0.00 12.53 -10.98
C LEU A 281 -0.40 14.00 -11.24
N SER A 282 -0.43 14.42 -12.51
CA SER A 282 -0.80 15.79 -12.89
C SER A 282 -2.23 16.13 -12.49
N THR A 283 -3.16 15.19 -12.68
CA THR A 283 -4.57 15.38 -12.34
C THR A 283 -4.74 15.52 -10.82
N LYS A 284 -4.12 14.63 -10.04
CA LYS A 284 -4.23 14.65 -8.58
C LYS A 284 -3.57 15.84 -7.92
N LEU A 285 -2.43 16.28 -8.43
CA LEU A 285 -1.70 17.41 -7.88
C LEU A 285 -2.14 18.77 -8.47
N GLY A 286 -3.10 18.77 -9.40
CA GLY A 286 -3.52 19.99 -10.06
C GLY A 286 -2.39 20.62 -10.88
N TRP A 287 -1.41 19.84 -11.30
CA TRP A 287 -0.34 20.29 -12.19
C TRP A 287 -0.90 20.54 -13.56
N SER A 288 -0.75 21.75 -13.98
CA SER A 288 -1.56 22.23 -15.08
C SER A 288 -1.26 21.60 -16.41
N LYS A 289 -2.26 21.61 -17.10
CA LYS A 289 -2.51 21.81 -18.53
C LYS A 289 -1.26 22.25 -19.28
N LYS A 290 -1.05 21.64 -20.44
CA LYS A 290 -0.05 22.09 -21.39
C LYS A 290 -0.11 23.61 -21.54
N LEU A 291 1.02 24.27 -21.49
CA LEU A 291 1.13 25.72 -21.69
C LEU A 291 0.95 26.13 -23.16
N PHE A 292 1.04 25.13 -24.08
CA PHE A 292 0.94 25.31 -25.53
C PHE A 292 0.05 24.24 -26.15
#